data_7c3167522126f2a907ec7949e2621b9f
#
_entry.id   7c3167522126f2a907ec7949e2621b9f
#
_cell.length_a   1.000
_cell.length_b   1.000
_cell.length_c   1.000
_cell.angle_alpha   90.00
_cell.angle_beta   90.00
_cell.angle_gamma   90.00
#
_symmetry.space_group_name_H-M   'P 1'
#
loop_
_entity.id
_entity.type
_entity.pdbx_description
1 polymer ?
#
loop_
_entity_poly.entity_id
_entity_poly.type
_entity_poly.pdbx_seq_one_letter_code
_entity_poly.pdbx_strand_id
1 'polypeptide(L)'
;DKNNLKPFVLEAQKRGIIFDVGYGGASFNYSQAIPALKAGLYPNTISTDLHTGSMNTSMKDQLSVMSKFLNMGMSLVEVIKASTWKPAQVINRPLLGNLSEGSEADIAIFNVRKGNFGFYDKTGYKVKGTEKLECEVTIKGGKVLYDLNGLANPIYVK
;
A
#
# COMPACT_ATOMS: atom_id res chain seq x y z
N ASP A 1 18.37 -18.59 13.33
CA ASP A 1 18.73 -17.15 13.25
C ASP A 1 17.46 -16.33 13.26
N LYS A 2 17.26 -15.52 14.32
CA LYS A 2 16.00 -14.78 14.56
C LYS A 2 15.69 -13.68 13.53
N ASN A 3 16.60 -13.36 12.60
CA ASN A 3 16.47 -12.24 11.66
C ASN A 3 16.67 -12.61 10.18
N ASN A 4 16.76 -13.88 9.83
CA ASN A 4 16.94 -14.30 8.45
C ASN A 4 15.68 -14.97 7.90
N LEU A 5 15.30 -14.57 6.68
CA LEU A 5 14.25 -15.22 5.94
C LEU A 5 14.61 -16.70 5.72
N LYS A 6 13.70 -17.59 6.04
CA LYS A 6 13.92 -19.03 5.81
C LYS A 6 13.95 -19.32 4.30
N PRO A 7 14.94 -20.06 3.78
CA PRO A 7 15.09 -20.28 2.34
C PRO A 7 13.84 -20.80 1.63
N PHE A 8 13.07 -21.69 2.27
CA PHE A 8 11.87 -22.27 1.70
C PHE A 8 10.77 -21.22 1.39
N VAL A 9 10.79 -20.03 2.02
CA VAL A 9 9.81 -18.97 1.76
C VAL A 9 10.02 -18.37 0.38
N LEU A 10 11.29 -18.07 0.01
CA LEU A 10 11.63 -17.59 -1.35
C LEU A 10 11.32 -18.65 -2.41
N GLU A 11 11.61 -19.91 -2.10
CA GLU A 11 11.28 -21.02 -3.00
C GLU A 11 9.76 -21.17 -3.18
N ALA A 12 8.97 -20.99 -2.12
CA ALA A 12 7.52 -21.00 -2.20
C ALA A 12 7.02 -19.89 -3.14
N GLN A 13 7.53 -18.66 -3.02
CA GLN A 13 7.18 -17.56 -3.92
C GLN A 13 7.56 -17.86 -5.37
N LYS A 14 8.74 -18.44 -5.61
CA LYS A 14 9.15 -18.88 -6.97
C LYS A 14 8.24 -19.94 -7.58
N ARG A 15 7.64 -20.81 -6.76
CA ARG A 15 6.63 -21.79 -7.18
C ARG A 15 5.24 -21.20 -7.42
N GLY A 16 5.05 -19.89 -7.22
CA GLY A 16 3.78 -19.22 -7.45
C GLY A 16 2.89 -19.04 -6.21
N ILE A 17 3.39 -19.35 -5.01
CA ILE A 17 2.66 -19.01 -3.78
C ILE A 17 2.58 -17.50 -3.64
N ILE A 18 1.37 -17.00 -3.48
CA ILE A 18 1.09 -15.57 -3.31
C ILE A 18 1.29 -15.19 -1.84
N PHE A 19 2.09 -14.16 -1.63
CA PHE A 19 2.31 -13.57 -0.30
C PHE A 19 1.60 -12.24 -0.23
N ASP A 20 0.53 -12.16 0.57
CA ASP A 20 -0.12 -10.91 0.94
C ASP A 20 0.44 -10.38 2.25
N VAL A 21 0.56 -9.06 2.34
CA VAL A 21 0.80 -8.38 3.62
C VAL A 21 -0.49 -7.72 4.07
N GLY A 22 -1.24 -8.43 4.93
CA GLY A 22 -2.34 -7.86 5.69
C GLY A 22 -1.77 -7.16 6.93
N TYR A 23 -1.79 -5.84 6.95
CA TYR A 23 -1.15 -5.08 8.01
C TYR A 23 -1.87 -5.21 9.36
N GLY A 24 -3.20 -4.96 9.38
CA GLY A 24 -4.04 -4.98 10.56
C GLY A 24 -3.51 -4.14 11.73
N GLY A 25 -4.01 -4.42 12.92
CA GLY A 25 -3.53 -3.78 14.15
C GLY A 25 -2.31 -4.45 14.77
N ALA A 26 -2.03 -5.71 14.39
CA ALA A 26 -1.07 -6.56 15.11
C ALA A 26 -0.12 -7.38 14.23
N SER A 27 -0.34 -7.46 12.92
CA SER A 27 0.37 -8.44 12.06
C SER A 27 1.66 -7.90 11.46
N PHE A 28 1.78 -6.59 11.25
CA PHE A 28 2.97 -5.99 10.63
C PHE A 28 4.06 -5.65 11.65
N ASN A 29 5.31 -6.00 11.30
CA ASN A 29 6.46 -5.86 12.16
C ASN A 29 7.71 -5.52 11.33
N TYR A 30 8.34 -4.40 11.58
CA TYR A 30 9.55 -3.98 10.85
C TYR A 30 10.73 -4.92 11.05
N SER A 31 10.83 -5.55 12.21
CA SER A 31 11.91 -6.51 12.50
C SER A 31 11.85 -7.75 11.59
N GLN A 32 10.71 -8.01 10.96
CA GLN A 32 10.53 -9.09 9.98
C GLN A 32 10.46 -8.56 8.55
N ALA A 33 9.73 -7.47 8.30
CA ALA A 33 9.54 -6.92 6.96
C ALA A 33 10.85 -6.43 6.34
N ILE A 34 11.69 -5.71 7.09
CA ILE A 34 12.96 -5.17 6.57
C ILE A 34 13.93 -6.28 6.16
N PRO A 35 14.22 -7.30 6.98
CA PRO A 35 15.06 -8.42 6.56
C PRO A 35 14.47 -9.21 5.39
N ALA A 36 13.15 -9.38 5.33
CA ALA A 36 12.49 -10.09 4.23
C ALA A 36 12.69 -9.36 2.89
N LEU A 37 12.45 -8.05 2.84
CA LEU A 37 12.69 -7.24 1.64
C LEU A 37 14.16 -7.24 1.23
N LYS A 38 15.09 -7.13 2.19
CA LYS A 38 16.54 -7.21 1.93
C LYS A 38 16.97 -8.55 1.36
N ALA A 39 16.29 -9.63 1.74
CA ALA A 39 16.51 -10.96 1.20
C ALA A 39 15.82 -11.20 -0.15
N GLY A 40 15.12 -10.20 -0.70
CA GLY A 40 14.45 -10.28 -1.99
C GLY A 40 13.00 -10.79 -1.94
N LEU A 41 12.43 -11.00 -0.75
CA LEU A 41 11.00 -11.32 -0.61
C LEU A 41 10.17 -10.03 -0.68
N TYR A 42 9.68 -9.72 -1.87
CA TYR A 42 8.71 -8.65 -2.07
C TYR A 42 7.29 -9.22 -2.01
N PRO A 43 6.36 -8.60 -1.26
CA PRO A 43 4.99 -9.07 -1.22
C PRO A 43 4.35 -8.98 -2.60
N ASN A 44 3.53 -9.97 -2.95
CA ASN A 44 2.75 -9.96 -4.18
C ASN A 44 1.64 -8.92 -4.08
N THR A 45 1.00 -8.84 -2.90
CA THR A 45 -0.07 -7.90 -2.59
C THR A 45 0.17 -7.20 -1.26
N ILE A 46 -0.34 -5.99 -1.14
CA ILE A 46 -0.29 -5.16 0.08
C ILE A 46 -1.72 -4.75 0.41
N SER A 47 -2.19 -5.15 1.58
CA SER A 47 -3.52 -4.83 2.08
C SER A 47 -3.48 -4.25 3.49
N THR A 48 -4.60 -3.67 3.93
CA THR A 48 -4.68 -3.02 5.24
C THR A 48 -5.10 -3.96 6.36
N ASP A 49 -5.92 -4.96 6.06
CA ASP A 49 -6.67 -5.69 7.08
C ASP A 49 -7.40 -4.72 8.03
N LEU A 50 -8.06 -3.70 7.45
CA LEU A 50 -8.72 -2.62 8.19
C LEU A 50 -9.94 -3.17 8.94
N HIS A 51 -9.95 -2.92 10.23
CA HIS A 51 -11.10 -3.20 11.11
C HIS A 51 -11.18 -2.14 12.22
N THR A 52 -12.26 -2.11 12.98
CA THR A 52 -12.51 -1.09 14.01
C THR A 52 -11.38 -0.98 15.05
N GLY A 53 -10.71 -2.08 15.39
CA GLY A 53 -9.59 -2.08 16.32
C GLY A 53 -8.26 -1.61 15.73
N SER A 54 -8.13 -1.52 14.39
CA SER A 54 -6.86 -1.17 13.72
C SER A 54 -6.80 0.25 13.16
N MET A 55 -7.94 0.88 12.89
CA MET A 55 -8.02 2.17 12.20
C MET A 55 -7.31 3.32 12.93
N ASN A 56 -7.20 3.26 14.26
CA ASN A 56 -6.53 4.27 15.08
C ASN A 56 -5.11 3.84 15.52
N THR A 57 -4.59 2.74 14.99
CA THR A 57 -3.26 2.22 15.31
C THR A 57 -2.21 2.66 14.28
N SER A 58 -1.09 1.95 14.23
CA SER A 58 0.01 2.22 13.30
C SER A 58 -0.35 2.00 11.81
N MET A 59 -1.41 1.27 11.51
CA MET A 59 -1.85 0.97 10.14
C MET A 59 -2.49 2.19 9.47
N LYS A 60 -3.47 2.84 10.11
CA LYS A 60 -4.25 4.00 9.66
C LYS A 60 -5.10 3.73 8.40
N ASP A 61 -4.48 3.70 7.23
CA ASP A 61 -5.12 3.56 5.91
C ASP A 61 -4.17 2.89 4.90
N GLN A 62 -4.68 2.62 3.70
CA GLN A 62 -3.91 1.98 2.63
C GLN A 62 -2.67 2.80 2.22
N LEU A 63 -2.77 4.12 2.09
CA LEU A 63 -1.64 4.96 1.69
C LEU A 63 -0.56 5.01 2.78
N SER A 64 -0.94 4.90 4.05
CA SER A 64 0.01 4.76 5.15
C SER A 64 0.81 3.45 5.05
N VAL A 65 0.14 2.34 4.75
CA VAL A 65 0.81 1.03 4.54
C VAL A 65 1.72 1.10 3.32
N MET A 66 1.24 1.59 2.19
CA MET A 66 2.02 1.79 0.96
C MET A 66 3.26 2.66 1.21
N SER A 67 3.12 3.76 1.97
CA SER A 67 4.23 4.66 2.33
C SER A 67 5.32 3.94 3.11
N LYS A 68 4.97 2.98 3.98
CA LYS A 68 5.95 2.18 4.71
C LYS A 68 6.78 1.31 3.78
N PHE A 69 6.14 0.64 2.82
CA PHE A 69 6.85 -0.18 1.83
C PHE A 69 7.74 0.66 0.90
N LEU A 70 7.28 1.83 0.50
CA LEU A 70 8.08 2.81 -0.26
C LEU A 70 9.36 3.18 0.52
N ASN A 71 9.23 3.52 1.80
CA ASN A 71 10.39 3.88 2.63
C ASN A 71 11.24 2.67 3.10
N MET A 72 10.79 1.45 2.87
CA MET A 72 11.61 0.24 3.03
C MET A 72 12.36 -0.17 1.74
N GLY A 73 12.20 0.60 0.64
CA GLY A 73 12.97 0.43 -0.59
C GLY A 73 12.22 -0.22 -1.75
N MET A 74 10.91 -0.46 -1.65
CA MET A 74 10.11 -0.80 -2.83
C MET A 74 9.94 0.45 -3.71
N SER A 75 9.98 0.29 -5.04
CA SER A 75 9.68 1.39 -5.95
C SER A 75 8.20 1.79 -5.87
N LEU A 76 7.90 3.05 -6.17
CA LEU A 76 6.52 3.55 -6.20
C LEU A 76 5.63 2.70 -7.11
N VAL A 77 6.13 2.32 -8.28
CA VAL A 77 5.40 1.49 -9.25
C VAL A 77 5.07 0.11 -8.68
N GLU A 78 6.02 -0.54 -8.00
CA GLU A 78 5.78 -1.84 -7.38
C GLU A 78 4.79 -1.77 -6.21
N VAL A 79 4.87 -0.72 -5.40
CA VAL A 79 3.93 -0.49 -4.31
C VAL A 79 2.50 -0.27 -4.85
N ILE A 80 2.35 0.53 -5.90
CA ILE A 80 1.05 0.73 -6.57
C ILE A 80 0.54 -0.59 -7.14
N LYS A 81 1.35 -1.31 -7.91
CA LYS A 81 0.96 -2.61 -8.49
C LYS A 81 0.53 -3.61 -7.42
N ALA A 82 1.26 -3.69 -6.31
CA ALA A 82 0.94 -4.59 -5.20
C ALA A 82 -0.36 -4.21 -4.47
N SER A 83 -0.83 -2.97 -4.62
CA SER A 83 -2.05 -2.48 -3.98
C SER A 83 -3.24 -2.32 -4.93
N THR A 84 -3.06 -2.55 -6.24
CA THR A 84 -4.11 -2.36 -7.26
C THR A 84 -4.20 -3.55 -8.21
N TRP A 85 -3.35 -3.58 -9.22
CA TRP A 85 -3.41 -4.56 -10.30
C TRP A 85 -3.17 -6.00 -9.82
N LYS A 86 -2.13 -6.25 -9.02
CA LYS A 86 -1.81 -7.60 -8.53
C LYS A 86 -2.96 -8.21 -7.69
N PRO A 87 -3.56 -7.51 -6.70
CA PRO A 87 -4.73 -8.02 -5.99
C PRO A 87 -5.89 -8.36 -6.93
N ALA A 88 -6.18 -7.52 -7.92
CA ALA A 88 -7.25 -7.76 -8.89
C ALA A 88 -7.01 -9.06 -9.69
N GLN A 89 -5.77 -9.34 -10.07
CA GLN A 89 -5.41 -10.61 -10.74
C GLN A 89 -5.60 -11.81 -9.80
N VAL A 90 -5.17 -11.69 -8.54
CA VAL A 90 -5.28 -12.78 -7.55
C VAL A 90 -6.74 -13.18 -7.31
N ILE A 91 -7.66 -12.23 -7.29
CA ILE A 91 -9.10 -12.50 -7.10
C ILE A 91 -9.87 -12.72 -8.41
N ASN A 92 -9.17 -12.87 -9.55
CA ASN A 92 -9.74 -13.06 -10.88
C ASN A 92 -10.73 -11.96 -11.30
N ARG A 93 -10.35 -10.68 -11.06
CA ARG A 93 -11.11 -9.49 -11.46
C ARG A 93 -10.27 -8.57 -12.36
N PRO A 94 -9.96 -8.99 -13.60
CA PRO A 94 -9.00 -8.28 -14.48
C PRO A 94 -9.44 -6.86 -14.89
N LEU A 95 -10.72 -6.53 -14.75
CA LEU A 95 -11.25 -5.19 -15.03
C LEU A 95 -11.06 -4.21 -13.85
N LEU A 96 -10.55 -4.69 -12.70
CA LEU A 96 -10.25 -3.87 -11.54
C LEU A 96 -8.76 -3.56 -11.46
N GLY A 97 -8.42 -2.52 -10.72
CA GLY A 97 -7.04 -2.18 -10.36
C GLY A 97 -6.16 -1.70 -11.52
N ASN A 98 -6.76 -1.26 -12.63
CA ASN A 98 -6.08 -0.69 -13.79
C ASN A 98 -6.88 0.45 -14.41
N LEU A 99 -6.26 1.20 -15.33
CA LEU A 99 -6.85 2.36 -16.02
C LEU A 99 -7.09 2.10 -17.52
N SER A 100 -7.26 0.84 -17.92
CA SER A 100 -7.54 0.49 -19.31
C SER A 100 -8.96 0.90 -19.71
N GLU A 101 -9.16 1.16 -21.00
CA GLU A 101 -10.51 1.38 -21.55
C GLU A 101 -11.42 0.19 -21.23
N GLY A 102 -12.65 0.49 -20.76
CA GLY A 102 -13.61 -0.52 -20.34
C GLY A 102 -13.46 -1.02 -18.91
N SER A 103 -12.40 -0.62 -18.19
CA SER A 103 -12.26 -0.90 -16.76
C SER A 103 -13.17 -0.01 -15.92
N GLU A 104 -13.47 -0.44 -14.69
CA GLU A 104 -14.23 0.39 -13.76
C GLU A 104 -13.45 1.67 -13.42
N ALA A 105 -14.15 2.81 -13.45
CA ALA A 105 -13.56 4.12 -13.14
C ALA A 105 -13.47 4.34 -11.62
N ASP A 106 -12.74 3.45 -10.94
CA ASP A 106 -12.39 3.52 -9.54
C ASP A 106 -10.93 3.98 -9.43
N ILE A 107 -10.72 5.27 -9.17
CA ILE A 107 -9.40 5.92 -9.30
C ILE A 107 -9.06 6.64 -8.01
N ALA A 108 -7.84 6.42 -7.52
CA ALA A 108 -7.25 7.22 -6.45
C ALA A 108 -6.11 8.09 -7.02
N ILE A 109 -6.20 9.39 -6.81
CA ILE A 109 -5.15 10.35 -7.12
C ILE A 109 -4.47 10.71 -5.81
N PHE A 110 -3.15 10.64 -5.76
CA PHE A 110 -2.40 10.96 -4.56
C PHE A 110 -1.06 11.63 -4.87
N ASN A 111 -0.58 12.42 -3.93
CA ASN A 111 0.73 13.03 -3.97
C ASN A 111 1.78 12.18 -3.27
N VAL A 112 3.00 12.21 -3.78
CA VAL A 112 4.20 11.75 -3.08
C VAL A 112 4.82 12.94 -2.36
N ARG A 113 4.38 13.17 -1.14
CA ARG A 113 4.89 14.26 -0.32
C ARG A 113 6.29 13.94 0.20
N LYS A 114 7.23 14.84 -0.01
CA LYS A 114 8.58 14.77 0.55
C LYS A 114 8.66 15.48 1.89
N GLY A 115 9.43 14.93 2.83
CA GLY A 115 9.57 15.51 4.17
C GLY A 115 10.21 14.55 5.17
N ASN A 116 10.09 14.87 6.44
CA ASN A 116 10.53 14.00 7.52
C ASN A 116 9.33 13.34 8.19
N PHE A 117 9.17 12.05 7.99
CA PHE A 117 8.06 11.27 8.51
C PHE A 117 8.55 10.19 9.46
N GLY A 118 7.72 9.84 10.44
CA GLY A 118 7.93 8.70 11.32
C GLY A 118 6.87 7.64 11.07
N PHE A 119 7.29 6.45 10.65
CA PHE A 119 6.41 5.31 10.46
C PHE A 119 6.68 4.28 11.55
N TYR A 120 5.71 3.99 12.39
CA TYR A 120 5.85 3.01 13.46
C TYR A 120 5.01 1.76 13.19
N ASP A 121 5.44 0.63 13.73
CA ASP A 121 4.68 -0.62 13.71
C ASP A 121 3.92 -0.86 15.02
N LYS A 122 3.30 -2.03 15.16
CA LYS A 122 2.53 -2.38 16.36
C LYS A 122 3.37 -2.45 17.63
N THR A 123 4.67 -2.65 17.52
CA THR A 123 5.59 -2.74 18.68
C THR A 123 6.11 -1.38 19.11
N GLY A 124 5.79 -0.32 18.36
CA GLY A 124 6.32 1.02 18.56
C GLY A 124 7.68 1.24 17.88
N TYR A 125 8.23 0.24 17.18
CA TYR A 125 9.45 0.44 16.41
C TYR A 125 9.17 1.44 15.28
N LYS A 126 9.97 2.52 15.24
CA LYS A 126 9.79 3.64 14.32
C LYS A 126 10.91 3.70 13.29
N VAL A 127 10.50 3.76 12.02
CA VAL A 127 11.39 3.99 10.88
C VAL A 127 11.22 5.44 10.41
N LYS A 128 12.32 6.11 10.11
CA LYS A 128 12.30 7.41 9.43
C LYS A 128 11.98 7.18 7.96
N GLY A 129 11.10 8.02 7.43
CA GLY A 129 10.80 8.06 6.00
C GLY A 129 10.93 9.46 5.45
N THR A 130 11.24 9.56 4.17
CA THR A 130 11.38 10.81 3.42
C THR A 130 10.21 11.07 2.48
N GLU A 131 9.36 10.06 2.27
CA GLU A 131 8.24 10.11 1.35
C GLU A 131 6.96 9.58 2.02
N LYS A 132 5.85 10.24 1.76
CA LYS A 132 4.52 9.85 2.25
C LYS A 132 3.50 10.04 1.14
N LEU A 133 2.67 9.03 0.93
CA LEU A 133 1.54 9.11 0.02
C LEU A 133 0.38 9.80 0.74
N GLU A 134 -0.20 10.82 0.11
CA GLU A 134 -1.38 11.55 0.62
C GLU A 134 -2.46 11.58 -0.45
N CYS A 135 -3.69 11.23 -0.09
CA CYS A 135 -4.82 11.22 -1.01
C CYS A 135 -5.21 12.65 -1.38
N GLU A 136 -5.35 12.89 -2.67
CA GLU A 136 -5.88 14.15 -3.22
C GLU A 136 -7.33 13.99 -3.66
N VAL A 137 -7.61 12.98 -4.49
CA VAL A 137 -8.96 12.75 -5.03
C VAL A 137 -9.26 11.26 -5.01
N THR A 138 -10.49 10.90 -4.67
CA THR A 138 -11.01 9.54 -4.85
C THR A 138 -12.23 9.58 -5.77
N ILE A 139 -12.19 8.77 -6.82
CA ILE A 139 -13.26 8.59 -7.79
C ILE A 139 -13.79 7.16 -7.68
N LYS A 140 -15.09 6.99 -7.62
CA LYS A 140 -15.79 5.71 -7.60
C LYS A 140 -16.84 5.67 -8.69
N GLY A 141 -16.72 4.71 -9.61
CA GLY A 141 -17.65 4.62 -10.75
C GLY A 141 -17.74 5.91 -11.56
N GLY A 142 -16.63 6.62 -11.75
CA GLY A 142 -16.54 7.89 -12.45
C GLY A 142 -17.05 9.12 -11.66
N LYS A 143 -17.46 8.95 -10.39
CA LYS A 143 -17.91 10.07 -9.54
C LYS A 143 -16.88 10.41 -8.50
N VAL A 144 -16.58 11.70 -8.33
CA VAL A 144 -15.70 12.18 -7.27
C VAL A 144 -16.41 12.02 -5.92
N LEU A 145 -15.81 11.24 -5.02
CA LEU A 145 -16.30 11.02 -3.67
C LEU A 145 -15.52 11.78 -2.60
N TYR A 146 -14.27 12.08 -2.90
CA TYR A 146 -13.37 12.82 -2.01
C TYR A 146 -12.47 13.72 -2.85
N ASP A 147 -12.32 14.96 -2.43
CA ASP A 147 -11.48 15.96 -3.08
C ASP A 147 -10.88 16.86 -1.98
N LEU A 148 -9.62 16.62 -1.66
CA LEU A 148 -8.94 17.30 -0.55
C LEU A 148 -8.80 18.81 -0.80
N ASN A 149 -8.49 19.19 -2.04
CA ASN A 149 -8.10 20.56 -2.39
C ASN A 149 -9.07 21.23 -3.38
N GLY A 150 -10.25 20.65 -3.62
CA GLY A 150 -11.27 21.21 -4.50
C GLY A 150 -10.90 21.15 -5.99
N LEU A 151 -9.99 20.26 -6.39
CA LEU A 151 -9.46 20.19 -7.77
C LEU A 151 -10.52 19.80 -8.81
N ALA A 152 -11.54 19.05 -8.40
CA ALA A 152 -12.62 18.61 -9.26
C ALA A 152 -13.75 19.63 -9.42
N ASN A 153 -13.75 20.70 -8.62
CA ASN A 153 -14.77 21.72 -8.67
C ASN A 153 -14.37 22.88 -9.60
N PRO A 154 -15.31 23.43 -10.39
CA PRO A 154 -15.01 24.59 -11.24
C PRO A 154 -14.73 25.83 -10.38
N ILE A 155 -13.83 26.69 -10.88
CA ILE A 155 -13.61 28.00 -10.28
C ILE A 155 -14.88 28.84 -10.44
N TYR A 156 -15.35 29.41 -9.35
CA TYR A 156 -16.48 30.35 -9.42
C TYR A 156 -16.05 31.64 -10.17
N VAL A 157 -16.71 31.89 -11.27
CA VAL A 157 -16.56 33.15 -12.03
C VAL A 157 -17.80 34.00 -11.80
N LYS A 158 -17.61 35.24 -11.30
CA LYS A 158 -18.68 36.22 -11.16
C LYS A 158 -19.14 36.74 -12.51
#